data_b96d0326e0d9812aa6299776639817d6
#
_entry.id   b96d0326e0d9812aa6299776639817d6
#
_cell.length_a   1.000
_cell.length_b   1.000
_cell.length_c   1.000
_cell.angle_alpha   90.00
_cell.angle_beta   90.00
_cell.angle_gamma   90.00
#
_symmetry.space_group_name_H-M   'P 1'
#
loop_
_entity.id
_entity.type
_entity.pdbx_description
1 polymer ?
#
loop_
_entity_poly.entity_id
_entity_poly.type
_entity_poly.pdbx_seq_one_letter_code
_entity_poly.pdbx_strand_id
1 'polypeptide(L)'
;MNLRRKIIKWAIVIFIIVVSGGAILNSTLSKRINRDFIVELLESEKNIRVDVMEVTPSFISGRINLEEVLIGPRDADSDNGVLVSERIKPSPSKTSLAIKKLSLKINLLDYVFGKLSIRSLIVEDLNLSYSINEDGDHSLDPLMDPPKYIKGKTNPEYERKKKLRELAKLRRKQKSDQGENLEDSFNASEFPMPTTLNELIIKGSRVEIELEKNGNNVYFTEIEGGVTELDVDPNNLKDHNSAFLKLSSNLKVTGPDSKPEYANFDLKASGSIQPFDYSTGFLNPDLVTDITVLKGSRILSLPIATKLASTLDQLEKAGLDMSVIDDVLVVGNDATFSLGLRNYVIRAVNPLPVIINGNELLIDQGSWLNTANDEHLINASFTFSEEISNSTYQKSNEYLSEIVGKGVASAVSELLLTPVTKNGKIHIPFVSSGDFNRPKVRPSVVLKDMADAVKEGLKKDPLSILKGILDR
;
A
#
# COMPACT_ATOMS: atom_id res chain seq x y z
N MET A 1 1.35 -0.96 -11.49
CA MET A 1 1.34 0.45 -11.01
C MET A 1 2.22 0.57 -9.78
N ASN A 2 3.30 1.36 -9.87
CA ASN A 2 4.43 1.30 -8.93
C ASN A 2 4.31 2.20 -7.69
N LEU A 3 3.17 2.21 -7.01
CA LEU A 3 2.95 3.03 -5.80
C LEU A 3 4.04 2.79 -4.73
N ARG A 4 4.48 1.54 -4.55
CA ARG A 4 5.47 1.16 -3.53
C ARG A 4 6.90 1.59 -3.83
N ARG A 5 7.35 1.50 -5.10
CA ARG A 5 8.69 2.00 -5.46
C ARG A 5 8.87 3.47 -5.08
N LYS A 6 7.79 4.23 -5.04
CA LYS A 6 7.82 5.68 -4.84
C LYS A 6 7.66 6.10 -3.39
N ILE A 7 6.88 5.38 -2.58
CA ILE A 7 6.91 5.56 -1.11
C ILE A 7 8.31 5.22 -0.58
N ILE A 8 8.92 4.14 -1.10
CA ILE A 8 10.30 3.76 -0.79
C ILE A 8 11.29 4.81 -1.30
N LYS A 9 11.12 5.35 -2.52
CA LYS A 9 11.94 6.46 -3.02
C LYS A 9 11.85 7.70 -2.14
N TRP A 10 10.71 7.96 -1.52
CA TRP A 10 10.55 9.08 -0.58
C TRP A 10 11.16 8.82 0.79
N ALA A 11 11.05 7.61 1.31
CA ALA A 11 11.86 7.21 2.47
C ALA A 11 13.36 7.40 2.17
N ILE A 12 13.78 7.14 0.92
CA ILE A 12 15.14 7.38 0.43
C ILE A 12 15.44 8.88 0.29
N VAL A 13 14.49 9.75 -0.10
CA VAL A 13 14.75 11.21 -0.13
C VAL A 13 14.98 11.73 1.29
N ILE A 14 14.15 11.34 2.24
CA ILE A 14 14.39 11.66 3.66
C ILE A 14 15.75 11.07 4.09
N PHE A 15 16.08 9.86 3.63
CA PHE A 15 17.34 9.21 3.91
C PHE A 15 18.53 9.86 3.17
N ILE A 16 18.37 10.32 1.91
CA ILE A 16 19.39 11.09 1.17
C ILE A 16 19.63 12.44 1.85
N ILE A 17 18.59 13.11 2.34
CA ILE A 17 18.74 14.30 3.19
C ILE A 17 19.62 13.98 4.40
N VAL A 18 19.47 12.80 4.97
CA VAL A 18 20.24 12.30 6.12
C VAL A 18 21.68 11.93 5.73
N VAL A 19 21.89 11.25 4.60
CA VAL A 19 23.22 10.85 4.11
C VAL A 19 24.00 12.04 3.56
N SER A 20 23.32 12.97 2.87
CA SER A 20 23.93 14.25 2.48
C SER A 20 24.33 15.06 3.71
N GLY A 21 23.55 14.99 4.82
CA GLY A 21 23.92 15.52 6.13
C GLY A 21 25.25 14.96 6.65
N GLY A 22 25.54 13.67 6.43
CA GLY A 22 26.83 13.06 6.78
C GLY A 22 28.00 13.57 5.94
N ALA A 23 27.82 13.77 4.63
CA ALA A 23 28.82 14.36 3.73
C ALA A 23 29.12 15.83 4.08
N ILE A 24 28.14 16.56 4.62
CA ILE A 24 28.27 17.94 5.12
C ILE A 24 29.29 18.03 6.28
N LEU A 25 29.27 17.05 7.18
CA LEU A 25 30.19 17.02 8.33
C LEU A 25 31.64 16.91 7.90
N ASN A 26 31.92 16.30 6.73
CA ASN A 26 33.29 16.14 6.22
C ASN A 26 33.88 17.43 5.64
N SER A 27 33.09 18.31 5.05
CA SER A 27 33.64 19.48 4.32
C SER A 27 33.78 20.75 5.16
N THR A 28 33.09 20.87 6.31
CA THR A 28 33.00 22.16 7.02
C THR A 28 32.68 22.07 8.50
N LEU A 29 33.39 21.28 9.26
CA LEU A 29 33.20 21.12 10.72
C LEU A 29 33.21 22.43 11.53
N SER A 30 33.38 23.59 10.93
CA SER A 30 33.67 24.73 11.77
C SER A 30 32.90 26.02 11.58
N LYS A 31 32.17 26.29 10.51
CA LYS A 31 31.68 27.70 10.46
C LYS A 31 30.35 28.01 9.71
N ARG A 32 29.67 27.13 8.96
CA ARG A 32 28.60 27.61 8.06
C ARG A 32 27.42 26.69 7.79
N ILE A 33 26.99 25.83 8.73
CA ILE A 33 25.68 25.17 8.55
C ILE A 33 24.60 26.20 8.87
N ASN A 34 24.14 26.89 7.84
CA ASN A 34 23.04 27.82 7.89
C ASN A 34 21.96 27.41 6.88
N ARG A 35 20.86 28.15 6.85
CA ARG A 35 19.73 27.92 5.93
C ARG A 35 20.19 27.83 4.49
N ASP A 36 20.92 28.83 3.99
CA ASP A 36 21.30 28.92 2.58
C ASP A 36 22.19 27.74 2.16
N PHE A 37 23.10 27.31 3.03
CA PHE A 37 23.93 26.14 2.78
C PHE A 37 23.10 24.84 2.65
N ILE A 38 22.13 24.60 3.54
CA ILE A 38 21.24 23.43 3.47
C ILE A 38 20.39 23.45 2.21
N VAL A 39 19.81 24.61 1.85
CA VAL A 39 19.03 24.79 0.64
C VAL A 39 19.89 24.55 -0.60
N GLU A 40 21.08 25.16 -0.69
CA GLU A 40 21.99 24.98 -1.82
C GLU A 40 22.41 23.53 -1.99
N LEU A 41 22.72 22.86 -0.90
CA LEU A 41 23.10 21.44 -0.92
C LEU A 41 21.97 20.57 -1.49
N LEU A 42 20.76 20.67 -0.96
CA LEU A 42 19.63 19.86 -1.41
C LEU A 42 19.24 20.15 -2.86
N GLU A 43 19.28 21.42 -3.27
CA GLU A 43 19.02 21.85 -4.65
C GLU A 43 20.18 21.50 -5.62
N SER A 44 21.40 21.27 -5.12
CA SER A 44 22.52 20.82 -5.95
C SER A 44 22.44 19.34 -6.31
N GLU A 45 21.78 18.54 -5.48
CA GLU A 45 21.65 17.08 -5.65
C GLU A 45 20.41 16.69 -6.46
N LYS A 46 19.34 17.49 -6.38
CA LYS A 46 18.04 17.18 -7.00
C LYS A 46 17.41 18.41 -7.66
N ASN A 47 16.53 18.17 -8.64
CA ASN A 47 15.77 19.21 -9.32
C ASN A 47 14.55 19.66 -8.51
N ILE A 48 14.81 20.07 -7.27
CA ILE A 48 13.80 20.51 -6.29
C ILE A 48 14.00 21.98 -5.92
N ARG A 49 12.93 22.63 -5.54
CA ARG A 49 12.95 23.90 -4.81
C ARG A 49 12.78 23.57 -3.33
N VAL A 50 13.71 24.07 -2.52
CA VAL A 50 13.70 23.87 -1.05
C VAL A 50 13.61 25.23 -0.37
N ASP A 51 12.81 25.31 0.68
CA ASP A 51 12.88 26.38 1.68
C ASP A 51 12.95 25.75 3.08
N VAL A 52 13.70 26.39 3.95
CA VAL A 52 13.83 26.02 5.37
C VAL A 52 13.73 27.30 6.18
N MET A 53 12.82 27.36 7.13
CA MET A 53 12.65 28.57 7.94
C MET A 53 13.80 28.78 8.89
N GLU A 54 14.18 27.73 9.62
CA GLU A 54 15.24 27.78 10.62
C GLU A 54 16.13 26.54 10.59
N VAL A 55 17.43 26.73 10.78
CA VAL A 55 18.42 25.65 10.91
C VAL A 55 19.19 25.87 12.21
N THR A 56 19.04 24.95 13.15
CA THR A 56 19.69 25.00 14.46
C THR A 56 20.67 23.84 14.63
N PRO A 57 21.97 23.99 14.31
CA PRO A 57 22.96 22.97 14.51
C PRO A 57 23.49 22.99 15.95
N SER A 58 23.73 21.81 16.53
CA SER A 58 24.39 21.62 17.82
C SER A 58 25.53 20.61 17.68
N PHE A 59 26.74 21.10 17.46
CA PHE A 59 27.91 20.26 17.23
C PHE A 59 28.30 19.40 18.43
N ILE A 60 28.09 19.91 19.67
CA ILE A 60 28.42 19.15 20.89
C ILE A 60 27.54 17.87 20.97
N SER A 61 26.28 17.96 20.59
CA SER A 61 25.34 16.84 20.64
C SER A 61 25.24 16.06 19.34
N GLY A 62 25.91 16.50 18.27
CA GLY A 62 25.75 15.93 16.91
C GLY A 62 24.35 16.09 16.36
N ARG A 63 23.59 17.13 16.77
CA ARG A 63 22.20 17.34 16.39
C ARG A 63 22.07 18.49 15.40
N ILE A 64 21.19 18.30 14.42
CA ILE A 64 20.74 19.35 13.48
C ILE A 64 19.22 19.34 13.50
N ASN A 65 18.61 20.49 13.80
CA ASN A 65 17.17 20.69 13.70
C ASN A 65 16.88 21.61 12.52
N LEU A 66 15.87 21.24 11.74
CA LEU A 66 15.30 22.04 10.66
C LEU A 66 13.83 22.29 11.00
N GLU A 67 13.38 23.52 10.84
CA GLU A 67 11.98 23.89 11.05
C GLU A 67 11.38 24.43 9.74
N GLU A 68 10.09 24.10 9.52
CA GLU A 68 9.31 24.50 8.35
C GLU A 68 10.06 24.22 7.04
N VAL A 69 10.34 22.94 6.78
CA VAL A 69 10.96 22.48 5.53
C VAL A 69 9.90 22.34 4.46
N LEU A 70 10.03 23.08 3.37
CA LEU A 70 9.14 23.03 2.21
C LEU A 70 9.90 22.54 0.99
N ILE A 71 9.38 21.56 0.28
CA ILE A 71 9.96 21.02 -0.95
C ILE A 71 8.89 20.99 -2.04
N GLY A 72 9.20 21.55 -3.18
CA GLY A 72 8.29 21.62 -4.31
C GLY A 72 9.00 21.59 -5.66
N PRO A 73 8.25 21.69 -6.75
CA PRO A 73 8.80 21.78 -8.09
C PRO A 73 9.71 22.99 -8.25
N ARG A 74 10.81 22.82 -8.98
CA ARG A 74 11.77 23.89 -9.30
C ARG A 74 11.62 24.34 -10.75
N ASP A 75 11.50 25.63 -10.95
CA ASP A 75 11.76 26.23 -12.25
C ASP A 75 13.26 26.54 -12.38
N ALA A 76 14.00 25.53 -12.87
CA ALA A 76 15.44 25.63 -12.99
C ALA A 76 15.89 26.68 -14.01
N ASP A 77 15.05 27.06 -14.97
CA ASP A 77 15.37 28.07 -15.99
C ASP A 77 15.34 29.46 -15.38
N SER A 78 14.35 29.79 -14.58
CA SER A 78 14.26 31.10 -13.90
C SER A 78 15.29 31.24 -12.76
N ASP A 79 15.78 30.12 -12.22
CA ASP A 79 16.74 30.10 -11.11
C ASP A 79 18.21 30.15 -11.55
N ASN A 80 18.47 29.93 -12.81
CA ASN A 80 19.84 29.84 -13.31
C ASN A 80 20.60 31.18 -13.12
N GLY A 81 21.65 31.12 -12.29
CA GLY A 81 22.45 32.33 -11.95
C GLY A 81 21.87 33.19 -10.82
N VAL A 82 20.72 32.84 -10.24
CA VAL A 82 20.10 33.59 -9.14
C VAL A 82 20.62 33.05 -7.79
N LEU A 83 21.00 33.95 -6.89
CA LEU A 83 21.43 33.57 -5.54
C LEU A 83 20.29 32.91 -4.75
N VAL A 84 20.62 31.96 -3.86
CA VAL A 84 19.62 31.23 -3.05
C VAL A 84 18.70 32.16 -2.28
N SER A 85 19.25 33.23 -1.71
CA SER A 85 18.50 34.24 -0.95
C SER A 85 17.51 35.06 -1.78
N GLU A 86 17.70 35.12 -3.10
CA GLU A 86 16.88 35.88 -4.04
C GLU A 86 15.84 35.03 -4.77
N ARG A 87 15.90 33.71 -4.63
CA ARG A 87 14.98 32.79 -5.30
C ARG A 87 13.58 32.84 -4.68
N ILE A 88 12.57 32.65 -5.53
CA ILE A 88 11.17 32.60 -5.08
C ILE A 88 10.96 31.36 -4.23
N LYS A 89 10.45 31.54 -3.02
CA LYS A 89 10.11 30.43 -2.11
C LYS A 89 8.99 29.56 -2.68
N PRO A 90 8.95 28.26 -2.34
CA PRO A 90 7.82 27.41 -2.73
C PRO A 90 6.52 27.99 -2.15
N SER A 91 5.50 28.10 -2.98
CA SER A 91 4.16 28.41 -2.46
C SER A 91 3.60 27.20 -1.72
N PRO A 92 2.93 27.33 -0.57
CA PRO A 92 2.27 26.24 0.12
C PRO A 92 1.34 25.42 -0.79
N SER A 93 0.66 26.06 -1.73
CA SER A 93 -0.22 25.40 -2.71
C SER A 93 0.51 24.59 -3.79
N LYS A 94 1.83 24.81 -3.95
CA LYS A 94 2.69 24.09 -4.92
C LYS A 94 3.73 23.23 -4.22
N THR A 95 3.62 23.07 -2.91
CA THR A 95 4.54 22.28 -2.12
C THR A 95 4.11 20.81 -2.16
N SER A 96 4.99 19.94 -2.65
CA SER A 96 4.74 18.51 -2.66
C SER A 96 5.03 17.85 -1.32
N LEU A 97 5.96 18.41 -0.55
CA LEU A 97 6.39 17.92 0.75
C LEU A 97 6.59 19.11 1.72
N ALA A 98 5.90 19.07 2.84
CA ALA A 98 6.09 19.99 3.95
C ALA A 98 6.40 19.20 5.21
N ILE A 99 7.40 19.62 6.00
CA ILE A 99 7.77 19.03 7.27
C ILE A 99 7.88 20.17 8.28
N LYS A 100 7.10 20.11 9.35
CA LYS A 100 7.16 21.14 10.39
C LYS A 100 8.46 21.10 11.15
N LYS A 101 8.93 19.90 11.50
CA LYS A 101 10.19 19.73 12.21
C LYS A 101 10.91 18.46 11.78
N LEU A 102 12.18 18.59 11.46
CA LEU A 102 13.10 17.51 11.19
C LEU A 102 14.28 17.60 12.15
N SER A 103 14.51 16.58 12.96
CA SER A 103 15.63 16.53 13.91
C SER A 103 16.50 15.31 13.62
N LEU A 104 17.75 15.55 13.25
CA LEU A 104 18.76 14.53 12.99
C LEU A 104 19.79 14.56 14.10
N LYS A 105 20.14 13.38 14.65
CA LYS A 105 21.20 13.21 15.63
C LYS A 105 22.20 12.12 15.18
N ILE A 106 23.45 12.50 14.99
CA ILE A 106 24.52 11.63 14.48
C ILE A 106 25.56 11.38 15.57
N ASN A 107 26.17 10.21 15.56
CA ASN A 107 27.36 9.92 16.34
C ASN A 107 28.61 10.39 15.59
N LEU A 108 29.14 11.53 15.96
CA LEU A 108 30.30 12.14 15.29
C LEU A 108 31.56 11.29 15.42
N LEU A 109 31.74 10.54 16.51
CA LEU A 109 32.92 9.67 16.70
C LEU A 109 32.92 8.52 15.67
N ASP A 110 31.80 7.83 15.51
CA ASP A 110 31.68 6.73 14.55
C ASP A 110 31.95 7.21 13.12
N TYR A 111 31.52 8.43 12.80
CA TYR A 111 31.78 9.04 11.50
C TYR A 111 33.27 9.22 11.22
N VAL A 112 34.06 9.66 12.20
CA VAL A 112 35.54 9.77 12.09
C VAL A 112 36.17 8.41 11.84
N PHE A 113 35.58 7.33 12.35
CA PHE A 113 36.04 5.95 12.12
C PHE A 113 35.44 5.28 10.87
N GLY A 114 34.80 6.05 9.98
CA GLY A 114 34.30 5.54 8.69
C GLY A 114 32.97 4.78 8.79
N LYS A 115 32.14 5.06 9.82
CA LYS A 115 30.80 4.52 9.99
C LYS A 115 29.80 5.65 10.20
N LEU A 116 28.71 5.68 9.42
CA LEU A 116 27.61 6.61 9.63
C LEU A 116 26.61 6.04 10.64
N SER A 117 26.71 6.49 11.90
CA SER A 117 25.78 6.07 12.95
C SER A 117 24.80 7.20 13.29
N ILE A 118 23.57 7.03 12.84
CA ILE A 118 22.48 7.96 13.12
C ILE A 118 21.77 7.46 14.38
N ARG A 119 21.80 8.24 15.45
CA ARG A 119 21.14 7.89 16.71
C ARG A 119 19.64 8.05 16.62
N SER A 120 19.19 9.15 16.04
CA SER A 120 17.76 9.38 15.83
C SER A 120 17.52 10.32 14.66
N LEU A 121 16.44 10.06 13.92
CA LEU A 121 15.84 10.93 12.94
C LEU A 121 14.37 11.10 13.31
N ILE A 122 13.97 12.31 13.66
CA ILE A 122 12.59 12.61 14.07
C ILE A 122 11.97 13.49 13.00
N VAL A 123 10.83 13.09 12.49
CA VAL A 123 10.02 13.79 11.49
C VAL A 123 8.66 14.09 12.12
N GLU A 124 8.35 15.35 12.36
CA GLU A 124 7.09 15.79 12.96
C GLU A 124 6.27 16.55 11.92
N ASP A 125 4.97 16.21 11.84
CA ASP A 125 3.98 16.84 10.97
C ASP A 125 4.42 16.89 9.49
N LEU A 126 4.86 15.73 8.96
CA LEU A 126 5.10 15.55 7.54
C LEU A 126 3.78 15.57 6.78
N ASN A 127 3.66 16.44 5.81
CA ASN A 127 2.56 16.48 4.85
C ASN A 127 3.11 16.24 3.44
N LEU A 128 2.75 15.11 2.85
CA LEU A 128 3.12 14.73 1.51
C LEU A 128 1.88 14.66 0.63
N SER A 129 1.85 15.43 -0.45
CA SER A 129 0.76 15.42 -1.43
C SER A 129 1.33 15.15 -2.81
N TYR A 130 0.74 14.20 -3.52
CA TYR A 130 1.11 13.93 -4.90
C TYR A 130 -0.04 13.32 -5.70
N SER A 131 0.02 13.50 -7.02
CA SER A 131 -0.95 12.91 -7.94
C SER A 131 -0.31 11.82 -8.81
N ILE A 132 -1.16 10.89 -9.25
CA ILE A 132 -0.86 9.86 -10.24
C ILE A 132 -1.78 10.14 -11.42
N ASN A 133 -1.20 10.56 -12.55
CA ASN A 133 -1.98 10.90 -13.73
C ASN A 133 -2.53 9.66 -14.46
N GLU A 134 -3.33 9.87 -15.51
CA GLU A 134 -3.95 8.81 -16.30
C GLU A 134 -2.92 7.84 -16.95
N ASP A 135 -1.75 8.34 -17.33
CA ASP A 135 -0.63 7.56 -17.88
C ASP A 135 0.17 6.79 -16.81
N GLY A 136 -0.16 6.98 -15.52
CA GLY A 136 0.54 6.36 -14.38
C GLY A 136 1.84 7.07 -13.97
N ASP A 137 2.10 8.28 -14.47
CA ASP A 137 3.22 9.10 -14.00
C ASP A 137 2.84 9.79 -12.70
N HIS A 138 3.83 10.09 -11.88
CA HIS A 138 3.64 10.73 -10.60
C HIS A 138 4.15 12.17 -10.61
N SER A 139 3.44 13.06 -9.97
CA SER A 139 3.83 14.48 -9.84
C SER A 139 5.18 14.67 -9.15
N LEU A 140 5.63 13.66 -8.38
CA LEU A 140 6.93 13.70 -7.69
C LEU A 140 8.13 13.25 -8.53
N ASP A 141 7.91 12.60 -9.69
CA ASP A 141 9.01 12.07 -10.51
C ASP A 141 10.00 13.14 -10.96
N PRO A 142 9.57 14.34 -11.39
CA PRO A 142 10.47 15.41 -11.77
C PRO A 142 11.36 15.92 -10.63
N LEU A 143 10.89 15.82 -9.38
CA LEU A 143 11.64 16.25 -8.20
C LEU A 143 12.82 15.33 -7.90
N MET A 144 12.75 14.07 -8.35
CA MET A 144 13.79 13.07 -8.13
C MET A 144 14.90 13.11 -9.16
N ASP A 145 14.76 13.93 -10.19
CA ASP A 145 15.80 14.10 -11.19
C ASP A 145 17.04 14.80 -10.62
N PRO A 146 18.21 14.55 -11.20
CA PRO A 146 19.36 15.39 -10.94
C PRO A 146 19.07 16.84 -11.35
N PRO A 147 19.80 17.83 -10.81
CA PRO A 147 19.58 19.23 -11.13
C PRO A 147 19.76 19.48 -12.63
N LYS A 148 18.87 20.28 -13.23
CA LYS A 148 18.92 20.60 -14.66
C LYS A 148 20.21 21.31 -15.07
N TYR A 149 20.75 22.14 -14.17
CA TYR A 149 22.00 22.90 -14.41
C TYR A 149 23.03 22.60 -13.32
N ILE A 150 24.29 22.42 -13.76
CA ILE A 150 25.48 22.37 -12.91
C ILE A 150 26.41 23.51 -13.35
N LYS A 151 26.71 24.44 -12.44
CA LYS A 151 27.53 25.62 -12.72
C LYS A 151 27.12 26.38 -14.01
N GLY A 152 25.81 26.57 -14.20
CA GLY A 152 25.23 27.26 -15.34
C GLY A 152 25.18 26.49 -16.65
N LYS A 153 25.67 25.26 -16.71
CA LYS A 153 25.61 24.37 -17.89
C LYS A 153 24.58 23.30 -17.70
N THR A 154 23.90 22.89 -18.76
CA THR A 154 22.96 21.79 -18.75
C THR A 154 23.62 20.51 -18.26
N ASN A 155 23.00 19.82 -17.30
CA ASN A 155 23.48 18.57 -16.75
C ASN A 155 23.16 17.41 -17.72
N PRO A 156 24.17 16.70 -18.26
CA PRO A 156 23.94 15.59 -19.18
C PRO A 156 23.12 14.46 -18.56
N GLU A 157 23.24 14.25 -17.25
CA GLU A 157 22.50 13.21 -16.55
C GLU A 157 21.01 13.54 -16.42
N TYR A 158 20.66 14.81 -16.24
CA TYR A 158 19.28 15.28 -16.31
C TYR A 158 18.65 14.95 -17.68
N GLU A 159 19.35 15.27 -18.77
CA GLU A 159 18.87 14.96 -20.12
C GLU A 159 18.74 13.46 -20.37
N ARG A 160 19.70 12.67 -19.87
CA ARG A 160 19.63 11.19 -19.94
C ARG A 160 18.41 10.65 -19.21
N LYS A 161 18.16 11.07 -17.96
CA LYS A 161 17.00 10.64 -17.17
C LYS A 161 15.68 11.11 -17.78
N LYS A 162 15.62 12.31 -18.31
CA LYS A 162 14.45 12.83 -19.03
C LYS A 162 14.09 11.93 -20.22
N LYS A 163 15.08 11.59 -21.08
CA LYS A 163 14.89 10.68 -22.21
C LYS A 163 14.43 9.27 -21.76
N LEU A 164 15.01 8.74 -20.70
CA LEU A 164 14.61 7.42 -20.17
C LEU A 164 13.14 7.43 -19.70
N ARG A 165 12.68 8.50 -19.05
CA ARG A 165 11.27 8.66 -18.69
C ARG A 165 10.34 8.73 -19.90
N GLU A 166 10.71 9.48 -20.92
CA GLU A 166 9.94 9.58 -22.17
C GLU A 166 9.83 8.21 -22.86
N LEU A 167 10.94 7.44 -22.90
CA LEU A 167 10.93 6.06 -23.41
C LEU A 167 10.08 5.12 -22.57
N ALA A 168 10.13 5.25 -21.24
CA ALA A 168 9.29 4.45 -20.34
C ALA A 168 7.80 4.75 -20.57
N LYS A 169 7.42 6.03 -20.79
CA LYS A 169 6.05 6.42 -21.19
C LYS A 169 5.60 5.75 -22.49
N LEU A 170 6.45 5.78 -23.50
CA LEU A 170 6.15 5.16 -24.79
C LEU A 170 5.98 3.64 -24.65
N ARG A 171 6.83 2.97 -23.88
CA ARG A 171 6.73 1.53 -23.61
C ARG A 171 5.44 1.18 -22.86
N ARG A 172 5.04 1.94 -21.85
CA ARG A 172 3.76 1.75 -21.14
C ARG A 172 2.57 1.85 -22.09
N LYS A 173 2.57 2.82 -23.01
CA LYS A 173 1.52 2.97 -24.02
C LYS A 173 1.46 1.80 -25.02
N GLN A 174 2.58 1.15 -25.28
CA GLN A 174 2.68 0.01 -26.20
C GLN A 174 2.36 -1.35 -25.56
N LYS A 175 2.00 -1.41 -24.25
CA LYS A 175 1.71 -2.65 -23.51
C LYS A 175 2.76 -3.76 -23.70
N SER A 176 4.04 -3.42 -23.82
CA SER A 176 5.07 -4.44 -23.94
C SER A 176 5.51 -4.92 -22.56
N ASP A 177 5.31 -6.20 -22.29
CA ASP A 177 5.64 -6.96 -21.06
C ASP A 177 7.15 -7.10 -20.78
N GLN A 178 7.96 -6.14 -21.17
CA GLN A 178 9.38 -6.18 -20.82
C GLN A 178 9.58 -5.57 -19.45
N GLY A 179 10.06 -6.41 -18.53
CA GLY A 179 10.35 -6.07 -17.14
C GLY A 179 11.09 -4.74 -17.02
N GLU A 180 10.73 -3.98 -15.99
CA GLU A 180 11.36 -2.70 -15.71
C GLU A 180 12.87 -2.86 -15.54
N ASN A 181 13.63 -1.98 -16.21
CA ASN A 181 15.07 -1.87 -16.03
C ASN A 181 15.38 -1.55 -14.55
N LEU A 182 16.07 -2.47 -13.87
CA LEU A 182 16.59 -2.28 -12.51
C LEU A 182 17.65 -1.16 -12.44
N GLU A 183 18.14 -0.69 -13.59
CA GLU A 183 19.21 0.34 -13.69
C GLU A 183 18.84 1.70 -13.08
N ASP A 184 17.55 2.00 -12.88
CA ASP A 184 17.09 3.25 -12.24
C ASP A 184 16.75 3.08 -10.75
N SER A 185 16.98 1.91 -10.15
CA SER A 185 16.76 1.68 -8.73
C SER A 185 18.01 2.03 -7.91
N PHE A 186 17.79 2.61 -6.72
CA PHE A 186 18.84 2.91 -5.77
C PHE A 186 19.63 1.64 -5.40
N ASN A 187 20.95 1.74 -5.37
CA ASN A 187 21.85 0.63 -5.02
C ASN A 187 22.53 0.89 -3.68
N ALA A 188 22.73 -0.15 -2.90
CA ALA A 188 23.42 -0.06 -1.61
C ALA A 188 24.84 0.51 -1.74
N SER A 189 25.51 0.32 -2.89
CA SER A 189 26.82 0.91 -3.17
C SER A 189 26.83 2.45 -3.23
N GLU A 190 25.65 3.09 -3.31
CA GLU A 190 25.53 4.55 -3.20
C GLU A 190 25.75 5.05 -1.75
N PHE A 191 25.71 4.16 -0.75
CA PHE A 191 26.16 4.50 0.59
C PHE A 191 27.68 4.61 0.64
N PRO A 192 28.23 5.73 1.10
CA PRO A 192 29.67 5.93 1.13
C PRO A 192 30.38 5.07 2.18
N MET A 193 29.64 4.53 3.15
CA MET A 193 30.16 3.75 4.28
C MET A 193 29.05 2.94 4.96
N PRO A 194 29.39 1.95 5.80
CA PRO A 194 28.43 1.26 6.65
C PRO A 194 27.56 2.24 7.42
N THR A 195 26.26 2.07 7.35
CA THR A 195 25.27 3.01 7.89
C THR A 195 24.33 2.32 8.85
N THR A 196 24.21 2.88 10.05
CA THR A 196 23.21 2.44 11.05
C THR A 196 22.28 3.58 11.43
N LEU A 197 21.00 3.26 11.64
CA LEU A 197 20.01 4.19 12.19
C LEU A 197 19.30 3.50 13.34
N ASN A 198 19.50 3.99 14.57
CA ASN A 198 18.86 3.37 15.73
C ASN A 198 17.35 3.56 15.68
N GLU A 199 16.91 4.79 15.36
CA GLU A 199 15.48 5.10 15.29
C GLU A 199 15.18 6.21 14.27
N LEU A 200 14.20 5.96 13.41
CA LEU A 200 13.43 6.96 12.67
C LEU A 200 12.06 7.05 13.32
N ILE A 201 11.68 8.22 13.80
CA ILE A 201 10.37 8.46 14.41
C ILE A 201 9.57 9.41 13.53
N ILE A 202 8.36 8.99 13.17
CA ILE A 202 7.38 9.76 12.41
C ILE A 202 6.22 10.08 13.36
N LYS A 203 5.80 11.36 13.43
CA LYS A 203 4.72 11.82 14.28
C LYS A 203 3.78 12.73 13.53
N GLY A 204 2.47 12.55 13.73
CA GLY A 204 1.41 13.43 13.22
C GLY A 204 1.40 13.59 11.70
N SER A 205 1.97 12.65 10.97
CA SER A 205 2.22 12.80 9.55
C SER A 205 1.02 12.42 8.68
N ARG A 206 0.98 12.97 7.46
CA ARG A 206 -0.09 12.74 6.49
C ARG A 206 0.49 12.53 5.10
N VAL A 207 -0.10 11.60 4.36
CA VAL A 207 0.16 11.37 2.93
C VAL A 207 -1.16 11.42 2.17
N GLU A 208 -1.23 12.23 1.14
CA GLU A 208 -2.37 12.37 0.25
C GLU A 208 -1.99 11.98 -1.17
N ILE A 209 -2.78 11.10 -1.79
CA ILE A 209 -2.54 10.56 -3.12
C ILE A 209 -3.79 10.79 -3.94
N GLU A 210 -3.69 11.59 -4.98
CA GLU A 210 -4.75 11.79 -5.96
C GLU A 210 -4.56 10.83 -7.14
N LEU A 211 -5.61 10.06 -7.48
CA LEU A 211 -5.65 9.18 -8.64
C LEU A 211 -6.45 9.86 -9.76
N GLU A 212 -5.78 10.66 -10.61
CA GLU A 212 -6.43 11.48 -11.64
C GLU A 212 -7.33 10.68 -12.59
N LYS A 213 -6.97 9.42 -12.87
CA LYS A 213 -7.73 8.54 -13.79
C LYS A 213 -9.19 8.33 -13.40
N ASN A 214 -9.51 8.33 -12.14
CA ASN A 214 -10.85 8.09 -11.61
C ASN A 214 -11.30 9.13 -10.59
N GLY A 215 -10.46 10.13 -10.33
CA GLY A 215 -10.70 11.20 -9.36
C GLY A 215 -10.71 10.73 -7.91
N ASN A 216 -10.26 9.50 -7.64
CA ASN A 216 -10.24 8.99 -6.28
C ASN A 216 -9.06 9.55 -5.50
N ASN A 217 -9.24 9.75 -4.20
CA ASN A 217 -8.21 10.19 -3.29
C ASN A 217 -7.95 9.13 -2.22
N VAL A 218 -6.68 8.92 -1.90
CA VAL A 218 -6.23 8.04 -0.83
C VAL A 218 -5.48 8.87 0.20
N TYR A 219 -5.96 8.86 1.43
CA TYR A 219 -5.36 9.60 2.55
C TYR A 219 -4.82 8.60 3.57
N PHE A 220 -3.56 8.77 3.92
CA PHE A 220 -2.99 8.22 5.15
C PHE A 220 -2.83 9.37 6.12
N THR A 221 -3.55 9.36 7.21
CA THR A 221 -3.51 10.40 8.24
C THR A 221 -3.09 9.81 9.57
N GLU A 222 -2.70 10.67 10.51
CA GLU A 222 -2.27 10.25 11.84
C GLU A 222 -1.17 9.17 11.78
N ILE A 223 -0.23 9.34 10.83
CA ILE A 223 0.87 8.40 10.69
C ILE A 223 1.82 8.57 11.87
N GLU A 224 1.90 7.52 12.69
CA GLU A 224 2.73 7.46 13.89
C GLU A 224 3.61 6.21 13.85
N GLY A 225 4.82 6.29 14.40
CA GLY A 225 5.73 5.15 14.48
C GLY A 225 7.06 5.40 13.78
N GLY A 226 7.59 4.40 13.10
CA GLY A 226 8.85 4.57 12.38
C GLY A 226 9.59 3.28 12.08
N VAL A 227 10.91 3.44 11.90
CA VAL A 227 11.85 2.37 11.62
C VAL A 227 12.93 2.36 12.70
N THR A 228 13.27 1.20 13.21
CA THR A 228 14.34 1.03 14.18
C THR A 228 15.38 0.04 13.68
N GLU A 229 16.56 0.11 14.27
CA GLU A 229 17.62 -0.87 14.05
C GLU A 229 17.99 -1.05 12.57
N LEU A 230 17.93 0.03 11.77
CA LEU A 230 18.43 -0.05 10.41
C LEU A 230 19.94 -0.27 10.44
N ASP A 231 20.39 -1.33 9.82
CA ASP A 231 21.80 -1.70 9.66
C ASP A 231 22.07 -2.08 8.21
N VAL A 232 22.87 -1.28 7.51
CA VAL A 232 23.22 -1.51 6.10
C VAL A 232 24.72 -1.33 5.92
N ASP A 233 25.41 -2.41 5.55
CA ASP A 233 26.79 -2.36 5.07
C ASP A 233 26.83 -2.71 3.59
N PRO A 234 27.14 -1.76 2.70
CA PRO A 234 27.19 -2.00 1.25
C PRO A 234 28.18 -3.09 0.84
N ASN A 235 29.19 -3.37 1.68
CA ASN A 235 30.18 -4.41 1.42
C ASN A 235 29.79 -5.79 1.99
N ASN A 236 28.77 -5.84 2.86
CA ASN A 236 28.32 -7.08 3.50
C ASN A 236 26.81 -7.08 3.73
N LEU A 237 26.03 -6.98 2.65
CA LEU A 237 24.56 -6.98 2.70
C LEU A 237 23.97 -8.31 3.18
N LYS A 238 24.75 -9.37 3.24
CA LYS A 238 24.28 -10.67 3.72
C LYS A 238 24.01 -10.64 5.23
N ASP A 239 24.89 -9.97 5.98
CA ASP A 239 24.83 -9.93 7.44
C ASP A 239 24.30 -8.58 7.97
N HIS A 240 24.43 -7.52 7.19
CA HIS A 240 24.08 -6.14 7.51
C HIS A 240 23.10 -5.55 6.48
N ASN A 241 21.83 -5.92 6.55
CA ASN A 241 20.78 -5.48 5.64
C ASN A 241 19.41 -5.68 6.32
N SER A 242 19.20 -5.01 7.44
CA SER A 242 17.97 -5.21 8.22
C SER A 242 17.43 -3.90 8.81
N ALA A 243 16.13 -3.88 9.05
CA ALA A 243 15.44 -2.86 9.82
C ALA A 243 14.17 -3.43 10.42
N PHE A 244 13.62 -2.74 11.40
CA PHE A 244 12.34 -3.05 12.00
C PHE A 244 11.35 -1.91 11.77
N LEU A 245 10.16 -2.21 11.26
CA LEU A 245 9.08 -1.25 11.01
C LEU A 245 7.99 -1.39 12.07
N LYS A 246 7.53 -0.25 12.60
CA LYS A 246 6.31 -0.17 13.42
C LYS A 246 5.58 1.12 13.08
N LEU A 247 4.39 1.00 12.50
CA LEU A 247 3.57 2.14 12.07
C LEU A 247 2.13 1.96 12.49
N SER A 248 1.45 3.08 12.72
CA SER A 248 -0.01 3.16 12.76
C SER A 248 -0.48 4.30 11.87
N SER A 249 -1.66 4.19 11.29
CA SER A 249 -2.27 5.24 10.48
C SER A 249 -3.76 4.99 10.30
N ASN A 250 -4.50 6.05 10.01
CA ASN A 250 -5.83 5.95 9.42
C ASN A 250 -5.69 6.01 7.90
N LEU A 251 -6.21 5.01 7.19
CA LEU A 251 -6.30 4.94 5.73
C LEU A 251 -7.73 5.24 5.30
N LYS A 252 -7.93 6.34 4.58
CA LYS A 252 -9.21 6.73 4.02
C LYS A 252 -9.14 6.76 2.49
N VAL A 253 -10.15 6.19 1.84
CA VAL A 253 -10.31 6.21 0.37
C VAL A 253 -11.62 6.88 0.04
N THR A 254 -11.57 7.91 -0.82
CA THR A 254 -12.76 8.65 -1.24
C THR A 254 -12.88 8.71 -2.75
N GLY A 255 -14.08 8.93 -3.25
CA GLY A 255 -14.35 9.29 -4.63
C GLY A 255 -13.96 10.74 -4.95
N PRO A 256 -14.29 11.19 -6.18
CA PRO A 256 -14.10 12.58 -6.59
C PRO A 256 -14.75 13.56 -5.60
N ASP A 257 -14.13 14.72 -5.39
CA ASP A 257 -14.59 15.74 -4.43
C ASP A 257 -14.76 15.21 -2.99
N SER A 258 -13.94 14.21 -2.62
CA SER A 258 -13.97 13.54 -1.31
C SER A 258 -15.27 12.81 -0.98
N LYS A 259 -16.09 12.50 -1.98
CA LYS A 259 -17.35 11.75 -1.82
C LYS A 259 -17.58 10.76 -2.98
N PRO A 260 -18.13 9.54 -2.72
CA PRO A 260 -18.37 8.96 -1.39
C PRO A 260 -17.08 8.54 -0.68
N GLU A 261 -17.17 8.26 0.62
CA GLU A 261 -16.11 7.58 1.38
C GLU A 261 -16.22 6.07 1.12
N TYR A 262 -15.31 5.53 0.31
CA TYR A 262 -15.31 4.11 -0.04
C TYR A 262 -14.76 3.21 1.07
N ALA A 263 -13.76 3.70 1.81
CA ALA A 263 -13.13 2.96 2.89
C ALA A 263 -12.53 3.90 3.93
N ASN A 264 -12.51 3.42 5.18
CA ASN A 264 -11.85 4.09 6.30
C ASN A 264 -11.34 3.01 7.27
N PHE A 265 -10.03 2.82 7.33
CA PHE A 265 -9.39 1.78 8.11
C PHE A 265 -8.40 2.37 9.10
N ASP A 266 -8.52 2.01 10.36
CA ASP A 266 -7.49 2.23 11.35
C ASP A 266 -6.53 1.04 11.30
N LEU A 267 -5.26 1.31 11.02
CA LEU A 267 -4.24 0.32 10.73
C LEU A 267 -3.08 0.40 11.71
N LYS A 268 -2.56 -0.77 12.09
CA LYS A 268 -1.24 -0.91 12.70
C LYS A 268 -0.43 -1.90 11.90
N ALA A 269 0.85 -1.65 11.75
CA ALA A 269 1.78 -2.52 11.05
C ALA A 269 3.06 -2.66 11.85
N SER A 270 3.59 -3.88 11.96
CA SER A 270 4.90 -4.14 12.57
C SER A 270 5.58 -5.31 11.88
N GLY A 271 6.88 -5.21 11.64
CA GLY A 271 7.58 -6.28 10.96
C GLY A 271 9.04 -5.97 10.66
N SER A 272 9.74 -6.96 10.13
CA SER A 272 11.14 -6.87 9.70
C SER A 272 11.23 -6.56 8.21
N ILE A 273 12.25 -5.82 7.83
CA ILE A 273 12.54 -5.43 6.44
C ILE A 273 14.00 -5.76 6.16
N GLN A 274 14.26 -6.37 5.01
CA GLN A 274 15.57 -6.39 4.37
C GLN A 274 15.51 -5.43 3.18
N PRO A 275 16.10 -4.22 3.27
CA PRO A 275 15.89 -3.19 2.25
C PRO A 275 16.42 -3.54 0.87
N PHE A 276 17.57 -4.21 0.82
CA PHE A 276 18.30 -4.46 -0.43
C PHE A 276 18.34 -5.95 -0.77
N ASP A 277 18.34 -6.26 -2.05
CA ASP A 277 18.71 -7.59 -2.51
C ASP A 277 20.20 -7.78 -2.30
N TYR A 278 20.59 -8.77 -1.50
CA TYR A 278 21.98 -9.00 -1.10
C TYR A 278 22.88 -9.45 -2.25
N SER A 279 22.30 -9.97 -3.34
CA SER A 279 23.05 -10.48 -4.51
C SER A 279 23.34 -9.39 -5.53
N THR A 280 22.44 -8.43 -5.69
CA THR A 280 22.54 -7.35 -6.68
C THR A 280 22.84 -5.99 -6.07
N GLY A 281 22.59 -5.83 -4.77
CA GLY A 281 22.69 -4.56 -4.06
C GLY A 281 21.56 -3.57 -4.37
N PHE A 282 20.66 -3.89 -5.28
CA PHE A 282 19.54 -3.00 -5.59
C PHE A 282 18.49 -2.99 -4.50
N LEU A 283 17.83 -1.84 -4.36
CA LEU A 283 16.69 -1.68 -3.47
C LEU A 283 15.53 -2.59 -3.93
N ASN A 284 15.36 -3.69 -3.24
CA ASN A 284 14.31 -4.67 -3.48
C ASN A 284 13.88 -5.27 -2.13
N PRO A 285 13.04 -4.56 -1.37
CA PRO A 285 12.76 -4.94 -0.01
C PRO A 285 12.05 -6.29 0.09
N ASP A 286 12.60 -7.13 0.95
CA ASP A 286 11.93 -8.31 1.48
C ASP A 286 11.35 -7.92 2.85
N LEU A 287 10.03 -7.95 2.97
CA LEU A 287 9.29 -7.50 4.13
C LEU A 287 8.36 -8.61 4.61
N VAL A 288 8.44 -8.92 5.90
CA VAL A 288 7.42 -9.69 6.61
C VAL A 288 6.83 -8.79 7.69
N THR A 289 5.53 -8.54 7.60
CA THR A 289 4.84 -7.61 8.50
C THR A 289 3.49 -8.17 8.94
N ASP A 290 3.20 -7.97 10.21
CA ASP A 290 1.87 -8.13 10.75
C ASP A 290 1.11 -6.81 10.58
N ILE A 291 -0.07 -6.89 9.96
CA ILE A 291 -0.98 -5.77 9.81
C ILE A 291 -2.23 -6.07 10.64
N THR A 292 -2.62 -5.13 11.48
CA THR A 292 -3.86 -5.18 12.23
C THR A 292 -4.80 -4.12 11.69
N VAL A 293 -5.97 -4.55 11.22
CA VAL A 293 -7.13 -3.70 10.94
C VAL A 293 -7.94 -3.62 12.22
N LEU A 294 -8.12 -2.41 12.74
CA LEU A 294 -8.81 -2.22 14.02
C LEU A 294 -10.33 -2.31 13.87
N LYS A 295 -10.99 -2.72 14.94
CA LYS A 295 -12.44 -2.70 15.08
C LYS A 295 -12.99 -1.31 14.76
N GLY A 296 -14.14 -1.26 14.06
CA GLY A 296 -14.78 -0.02 13.63
C GLY A 296 -14.30 0.48 12.26
N SER A 297 -13.25 -0.10 11.71
CA SER A 297 -12.86 0.11 10.31
C SER A 297 -14.01 -0.28 9.39
N ARG A 298 -14.21 0.46 8.30
CA ARG A 298 -15.39 0.32 7.44
C ARG A 298 -15.04 0.41 5.96
N ILE A 299 -15.84 -0.27 5.15
CA ILE A 299 -15.78 -0.22 3.69
C ILE A 299 -17.19 -0.13 3.12
N LEU A 300 -17.38 0.67 2.07
CA LEU A 300 -18.64 0.72 1.35
C LEU A 300 -18.85 -0.56 0.53
N SER A 301 -20.00 -1.23 0.70
CA SER A 301 -20.28 -2.50 0.03
C SER A 301 -20.57 -2.35 -1.47
N LEU A 302 -21.12 -1.22 -1.90
CA LEU A 302 -21.56 -0.99 -3.27
C LEU A 302 -20.50 -1.27 -4.36
N PRO A 303 -19.23 -0.83 -4.23
CA PRO A 303 -18.19 -1.17 -5.22
C PRO A 303 -17.88 -2.67 -5.28
N ILE A 304 -18.03 -3.38 -4.17
CA ILE A 304 -17.83 -4.83 -4.08
C ILE A 304 -19.05 -5.54 -4.67
N ALA A 305 -20.25 -5.14 -4.28
CA ALA A 305 -21.52 -5.69 -4.75
C ALA A 305 -21.66 -5.58 -6.27
N THR A 306 -21.32 -4.43 -6.88
CA THR A 306 -21.35 -4.27 -8.34
C THR A 306 -20.40 -5.21 -9.08
N LYS A 307 -19.27 -5.55 -8.51
CA LYS A 307 -18.31 -6.50 -9.09
C LYS A 307 -18.74 -7.95 -8.91
N LEU A 308 -19.51 -8.23 -7.89
CA LEU A 308 -20.04 -9.56 -7.55
C LEU A 308 -21.49 -9.75 -8.03
N ALA A 309 -22.12 -8.76 -8.68
CA ALA A 309 -23.56 -8.75 -8.98
C ALA A 309 -24.04 -10.07 -9.62
N SER A 310 -23.32 -10.60 -10.62
CA SER A 310 -23.71 -11.87 -11.27
C SER A 310 -23.65 -13.09 -10.33
N THR A 311 -22.78 -13.05 -9.33
CA THR A 311 -22.66 -14.11 -8.33
C THR A 311 -23.75 -13.94 -7.27
N LEU A 312 -24.01 -12.70 -6.85
CA LEU A 312 -25.07 -12.37 -5.89
C LEU A 312 -26.45 -12.71 -6.43
N ASP A 313 -26.73 -12.41 -7.72
CA ASP A 313 -27.98 -12.80 -8.40
C ASP A 313 -28.18 -14.32 -8.42
N GLN A 314 -27.12 -15.11 -8.56
CA GLN A 314 -27.21 -16.57 -8.51
C GLN A 314 -27.50 -17.08 -7.09
N LEU A 315 -26.92 -16.46 -6.08
CA LEU A 315 -27.17 -16.76 -4.68
C LEU A 315 -28.59 -16.40 -4.26
N GLU A 316 -29.09 -15.25 -4.72
CA GLU A 316 -30.46 -14.82 -4.49
C GLU A 316 -31.48 -15.80 -5.10
N LYS A 317 -31.21 -16.28 -6.33
CA LYS A 317 -32.03 -17.34 -6.97
C LYS A 317 -31.96 -18.68 -6.23
N ALA A 318 -30.92 -18.92 -5.45
CA ALA A 318 -30.78 -20.08 -4.57
C ALA A 318 -31.43 -19.88 -3.19
N GLY A 319 -32.08 -18.72 -2.95
CA GLY A 319 -32.78 -18.41 -1.70
C GLY A 319 -31.97 -17.65 -0.67
N LEU A 320 -30.73 -17.22 -1.02
CA LEU A 320 -29.96 -16.31 -0.16
C LEU A 320 -30.53 -14.89 -0.27
N ASP A 321 -31.00 -14.35 0.85
CA ASP A 321 -31.45 -12.96 0.91
C ASP A 321 -30.26 -12.02 0.97
N MET A 322 -29.92 -11.43 -0.18
CA MET A 322 -28.80 -10.50 -0.28
C MET A 322 -29.12 -9.09 0.20
N SER A 323 -30.40 -8.79 0.50
CA SER A 323 -30.81 -7.51 1.10
C SER A 323 -30.28 -7.32 2.54
N VAL A 324 -29.72 -8.37 3.13
CA VAL A 324 -29.11 -8.36 4.48
C VAL A 324 -27.68 -7.82 4.47
N ILE A 325 -27.07 -7.60 3.29
CA ILE A 325 -25.74 -6.98 3.21
C ILE A 325 -25.93 -5.46 3.33
N ASP A 326 -25.52 -4.92 4.46
CA ASP A 326 -25.53 -3.48 4.70
C ASP A 326 -24.72 -2.72 3.64
N ASP A 327 -25.12 -1.49 3.33
CA ASP A 327 -24.39 -0.59 2.43
C ASP A 327 -22.97 -0.31 2.93
N VAL A 328 -22.75 -0.36 4.25
CA VAL A 328 -21.48 -0.17 4.91
C VAL A 328 -21.11 -1.43 5.69
N LEU A 329 -20.00 -2.04 5.33
CA LEU A 329 -19.43 -3.18 6.02
C LEU A 329 -18.47 -2.70 7.11
N VAL A 330 -18.71 -3.11 8.37
CA VAL A 330 -17.94 -2.68 9.53
C VAL A 330 -17.16 -3.85 10.12
N VAL A 331 -15.88 -3.64 10.36
CA VAL A 331 -14.99 -4.63 11.02
C VAL A 331 -15.39 -4.73 12.50
N GLY A 332 -15.86 -5.91 12.90
CA GLY A 332 -16.43 -6.16 14.23
C GLY A 332 -15.39 -6.35 15.35
N ASN A 333 -14.22 -6.89 15.00
CA ASN A 333 -13.10 -7.13 15.92
C ASN A 333 -11.79 -6.75 15.24
N ASP A 334 -10.76 -6.49 16.04
CA ASP A 334 -9.41 -6.34 15.50
C ASP A 334 -9.02 -7.60 14.71
N ALA A 335 -8.55 -7.41 13.49
CA ALA A 335 -8.12 -8.48 12.59
C ALA A 335 -6.63 -8.32 12.30
N THR A 336 -5.81 -9.25 12.79
CA THR A 336 -4.36 -9.24 12.54
C THR A 336 -4.00 -10.34 11.55
N PHE A 337 -3.17 -9.99 10.58
CA PHE A 337 -2.72 -10.89 9.54
C PHE A 337 -1.27 -10.60 9.15
N SER A 338 -0.54 -11.66 8.77
CA SER A 338 0.85 -11.55 8.33
C SER A 338 0.93 -11.52 6.81
N LEU A 339 1.58 -10.49 6.29
CA LEU A 339 1.88 -10.33 4.87
C LEU A 339 3.38 -10.42 4.63
N GLY A 340 3.76 -11.16 3.60
CA GLY A 340 5.10 -11.14 3.02
C GLY A 340 5.12 -10.30 1.75
N LEU A 341 6.15 -9.48 1.58
CA LEU A 341 6.45 -8.80 0.32
C LEU A 341 7.83 -9.23 -0.15
N ARG A 342 7.90 -9.82 -1.32
CA ARG A 342 9.16 -10.17 -1.98
C ARG A 342 9.00 -10.07 -3.48
N ASN A 343 9.97 -9.48 -4.18
CA ASN A 343 9.96 -9.34 -5.64
C ASN A 343 8.63 -8.78 -6.16
N TYR A 344 8.14 -7.70 -5.54
CA TYR A 344 6.87 -7.04 -5.87
C TYR A 344 5.60 -7.88 -5.63
N VAL A 345 5.74 -9.09 -5.08
CA VAL A 345 4.60 -9.95 -4.77
C VAL A 345 4.28 -9.86 -3.28
N ILE A 346 3.07 -9.40 -2.96
CA ILE A 346 2.49 -9.47 -1.62
C ILE A 346 1.81 -10.81 -1.49
N ARG A 347 2.08 -11.53 -0.41
CA ARG A 347 1.47 -12.83 -0.11
C ARG A 347 0.88 -12.85 1.28
N ALA A 348 -0.25 -13.50 1.44
CA ALA A 348 -0.76 -13.88 2.74
C ALA A 348 0.14 -15.00 3.30
N VAL A 349 0.82 -14.73 4.41
CA VAL A 349 1.69 -15.70 5.09
C VAL A 349 0.85 -16.65 5.92
N ASN A 350 -0.23 -16.13 6.53
CA ASN A 350 -1.22 -16.88 7.30
C ASN A 350 -2.61 -16.63 6.73
N PRO A 351 -3.61 -17.49 7.03
CA PRO A 351 -5.01 -17.16 6.74
C PRO A 351 -5.42 -15.86 7.41
N LEU A 352 -6.24 -15.06 6.74
CA LEU A 352 -6.68 -13.72 7.14
C LEU A 352 -8.17 -13.76 7.50
N PRO A 353 -8.57 -14.04 8.75
CA PRO A 353 -9.95 -13.97 9.17
C PRO A 353 -10.34 -12.52 9.49
N VAL A 354 -11.41 -12.02 8.88
CA VAL A 354 -11.99 -10.70 9.16
C VAL A 354 -13.47 -10.87 9.45
N ILE A 355 -13.92 -10.41 10.61
CA ILE A 355 -15.35 -10.37 10.94
C ILE A 355 -15.94 -9.05 10.46
N ILE A 356 -16.93 -9.14 9.58
CA ILE A 356 -17.57 -8.00 8.95
C ILE A 356 -19.08 -8.12 9.17
N ASN A 357 -19.69 -7.20 9.91
CA ASN A 357 -21.11 -7.23 10.27
C ASN A 357 -21.57 -8.61 10.79
N GLY A 358 -20.75 -9.24 11.65
CA GLY A 358 -21.04 -10.58 12.19
C GLY A 358 -20.76 -11.76 11.26
N ASN A 359 -20.40 -11.50 10.00
CA ASN A 359 -19.99 -12.51 9.02
C ASN A 359 -18.47 -12.64 9.00
N GLU A 360 -17.95 -13.80 8.61
CA GLU A 360 -16.50 -14.04 8.50
C GLU A 360 -16.07 -14.04 7.03
N LEU A 361 -15.16 -13.14 6.67
CA LEU A 361 -14.37 -13.22 5.45
C LEU A 361 -13.02 -13.84 5.79
N LEU A 362 -12.71 -15.01 5.24
CA LEU A 362 -11.42 -15.65 5.38
C LEU A 362 -10.69 -15.61 4.04
N ILE A 363 -9.50 -14.99 4.02
CA ILE A 363 -8.58 -15.07 2.89
C ILE A 363 -7.54 -16.14 3.19
N ASP A 364 -7.37 -17.10 2.28
CA ASP A 364 -6.50 -18.24 2.50
C ASP A 364 -5.02 -17.88 2.40
N GLN A 365 -4.20 -18.59 3.16
CA GLN A 365 -2.75 -18.57 3.03
C GLN A 365 -2.31 -18.80 1.58
N GLY A 366 -1.29 -18.09 1.14
CA GLY A 366 -0.76 -18.19 -0.22
C GLY A 366 -1.51 -17.36 -1.25
N SER A 367 -2.62 -16.71 -0.89
CA SER A 367 -3.21 -15.63 -1.72
C SER A 367 -2.18 -14.55 -1.98
N TRP A 368 -2.13 -14.03 -3.20
CA TRP A 368 -1.09 -13.07 -3.59
C TRP A 368 -1.60 -11.97 -4.52
N LEU A 369 -0.87 -10.85 -4.49
CA LEU A 369 -1.02 -9.71 -5.37
C LEU A 369 0.36 -9.32 -5.90
N ASN A 370 0.53 -9.29 -7.21
CA ASN A 370 1.75 -8.80 -7.88
C ASN A 370 1.56 -7.32 -8.25
N THR A 371 2.32 -6.46 -7.59
CA THR A 371 2.24 -5.01 -7.80
C THR A 371 3.03 -4.52 -9.02
N ALA A 372 3.78 -5.38 -9.70
CA ALA A 372 4.50 -5.02 -10.92
C ALA A 372 3.62 -5.08 -12.16
N ASN A 373 2.69 -6.05 -12.22
CA ASN A 373 1.81 -6.27 -13.37
C ASN A 373 0.32 -6.20 -13.06
N ASP A 374 -0.05 -5.78 -11.83
CA ASP A 374 -1.43 -5.68 -11.33
C ASP A 374 -2.21 -7.01 -11.34
N GLU A 375 -1.53 -8.16 -11.39
CA GLU A 375 -2.15 -9.47 -11.30
C GLU A 375 -2.35 -9.94 -9.87
N HIS A 376 -3.38 -10.73 -9.65
CA HIS A 376 -3.64 -11.33 -8.35
C HIS A 376 -4.25 -12.72 -8.45
N LEU A 377 -4.10 -13.47 -7.37
CA LEU A 377 -4.84 -14.69 -7.07
C LEU A 377 -5.20 -14.66 -5.57
N ILE A 378 -6.47 -14.50 -5.27
CA ILE A 378 -7.01 -14.51 -3.91
C ILE A 378 -7.98 -15.65 -3.79
N ASN A 379 -7.65 -16.64 -2.95
CA ASN A 379 -8.56 -17.67 -2.52
C ASN A 379 -9.20 -17.21 -1.22
N ALA A 380 -10.50 -17.22 -1.16
CA ALA A 380 -11.22 -16.74 0.00
C ALA A 380 -12.53 -17.49 0.21
N SER A 381 -13.09 -17.36 1.40
CA SER A 381 -14.43 -17.84 1.71
C SER A 381 -15.17 -16.81 2.55
N PHE A 382 -16.47 -16.76 2.36
CA PHE A 382 -17.39 -15.94 3.14
C PHE A 382 -18.33 -16.83 3.91
N THR A 383 -18.31 -16.73 5.23
CA THR A 383 -19.19 -17.49 6.12
C THR A 383 -20.19 -16.53 6.77
N PHE A 384 -21.45 -16.74 6.49
CA PHE A 384 -22.53 -15.91 7.03
C PHE A 384 -22.72 -16.17 8.53
N SER A 385 -23.25 -15.17 9.22
CA SER A 385 -23.69 -15.29 10.62
C SER A 385 -24.72 -16.41 10.78
N GLU A 386 -24.90 -16.88 11.99
CA GLU A 386 -25.91 -17.88 12.31
C GLU A 386 -27.31 -17.38 11.98
N GLU A 387 -27.61 -16.11 12.27
CA GLU A 387 -28.90 -15.47 11.97
C GLU A 387 -29.22 -15.49 10.47
N ILE A 388 -28.27 -15.05 9.63
CA ILE A 388 -28.44 -15.03 8.17
C ILE A 388 -28.55 -16.44 7.63
N SER A 389 -27.72 -17.38 8.13
CA SER A 389 -27.75 -18.77 7.71
C SER A 389 -29.10 -19.42 8.01
N ASN A 390 -29.64 -19.22 9.21
CA ASN A 390 -30.95 -19.75 9.61
C ASN A 390 -32.09 -19.13 8.78
N SER A 391 -32.05 -17.81 8.54
CA SER A 391 -33.03 -17.12 7.67
C SER A 391 -33.00 -17.70 6.25
N THR A 392 -31.80 -17.98 5.71
CA THR A 392 -31.62 -18.61 4.40
C THR A 392 -32.21 -19.99 4.34
N TYR A 393 -31.99 -20.83 5.36
CA TYR A 393 -32.59 -22.16 5.46
C TYR A 393 -34.13 -22.09 5.50
N GLN A 394 -34.69 -21.16 6.27
CA GLN A 394 -36.14 -20.96 6.36
C GLN A 394 -36.73 -20.53 5.02
N LYS A 395 -36.15 -19.52 4.36
CA LYS A 395 -36.63 -19.03 3.04
C LYS A 395 -36.51 -20.08 1.95
N SER A 396 -35.39 -20.84 1.93
CA SER A 396 -35.21 -21.96 1.01
C SER A 396 -36.28 -23.04 1.24
N ASN A 397 -36.60 -23.35 2.49
CA ASN A 397 -37.62 -24.31 2.85
C ASN A 397 -39.01 -23.83 2.47
N GLU A 398 -39.36 -22.56 2.70
CA GLU A 398 -40.64 -21.94 2.28
C GLU A 398 -40.79 -22.02 0.76
N TYR A 399 -39.81 -21.55 0.01
CA TYR A 399 -39.80 -21.61 -1.46
C TYR A 399 -39.99 -23.02 -1.99
N LEU A 400 -39.24 -23.98 -1.44
CA LEU A 400 -39.37 -25.39 -1.85
C LEU A 400 -40.71 -26.01 -1.42
N SER A 401 -41.30 -25.56 -0.32
CA SER A 401 -42.60 -26.07 0.13
C SER A 401 -43.73 -25.77 -0.85
N GLU A 402 -43.62 -24.68 -1.62
CA GLU A 402 -44.55 -24.34 -2.69
C GLU A 402 -44.41 -25.23 -3.91
N ILE A 403 -43.18 -25.80 -4.13
CA ILE A 403 -42.86 -26.59 -5.32
C ILE A 403 -43.05 -28.09 -5.06
N VAL A 404 -42.55 -28.60 -3.90
CA VAL A 404 -42.50 -30.04 -3.62
C VAL A 404 -43.38 -30.47 -2.45
N GLY A 405 -44.03 -29.53 -1.77
CA GLY A 405 -44.89 -29.78 -0.61
C GLY A 405 -44.15 -29.80 0.72
N LYS A 406 -44.84 -29.43 1.79
CA LYS A 406 -44.25 -29.15 3.12
C LYS A 406 -43.49 -30.35 3.72
N GLY A 407 -43.87 -31.58 3.44
CA GLY A 407 -43.27 -32.77 4.03
C GLY A 407 -41.88 -33.09 3.49
N VAL A 408 -41.51 -32.61 2.32
CA VAL A 408 -40.25 -32.91 1.62
C VAL A 408 -39.34 -31.71 1.53
N ALA A 409 -39.89 -30.49 1.62
CA ALA A 409 -39.20 -29.25 1.42
C ALA A 409 -37.95 -29.10 2.30
N SER A 410 -38.02 -29.49 3.57
CA SER A 410 -36.87 -29.40 4.51
C SER A 410 -35.69 -30.28 4.10
N ALA A 411 -35.95 -31.53 3.71
CA ALA A 411 -34.90 -32.45 3.28
C ALA A 411 -34.26 -31.98 1.94
N VAL A 412 -35.06 -31.47 1.02
CA VAL A 412 -34.58 -30.93 -0.25
C VAL A 412 -33.78 -29.64 -0.05
N SER A 413 -34.21 -28.77 0.87
CA SER A 413 -33.48 -27.53 1.23
C SER A 413 -32.12 -27.86 1.84
N GLU A 414 -32.06 -28.83 2.76
CA GLU A 414 -30.82 -29.28 3.36
C GLU A 414 -29.85 -29.86 2.32
N LEU A 415 -30.37 -30.70 1.41
CA LEU A 415 -29.57 -31.27 0.34
C LEU A 415 -28.99 -30.20 -0.61
N LEU A 416 -29.82 -29.20 -0.98
CA LEU A 416 -29.44 -28.08 -1.82
C LEU A 416 -28.34 -27.22 -1.19
N LEU A 417 -28.47 -26.95 0.11
CA LEU A 417 -27.57 -26.06 0.82
C LEU A 417 -26.31 -26.78 1.37
N THR A 418 -26.31 -28.14 1.40
CA THR A 418 -25.14 -28.92 1.88
C THR A 418 -23.81 -28.50 1.28
N PRO A 419 -23.66 -28.29 -0.06
CA PRO A 419 -22.38 -27.90 -0.65
C PRO A 419 -21.88 -26.51 -0.25
N VAL A 420 -22.78 -25.65 0.21
CA VAL A 420 -22.49 -24.29 0.68
C VAL A 420 -22.67 -24.16 2.19
N THR A 421 -22.65 -25.29 2.90
CA THR A 421 -22.80 -25.31 4.36
C THR A 421 -21.54 -25.85 5.01
N LYS A 422 -21.06 -25.17 6.03
CA LYS A 422 -19.95 -25.58 6.88
C LYS A 422 -20.30 -25.29 8.33
N ASN A 423 -20.29 -26.32 9.18
CA ASN A 423 -20.66 -26.20 10.61
C ASN A 423 -22.02 -25.54 10.86
N GLY A 424 -23.03 -25.88 10.04
CA GLY A 424 -24.38 -25.32 10.15
C GLY A 424 -24.54 -23.89 9.65
N LYS A 425 -23.51 -23.27 9.10
CA LYS A 425 -23.56 -21.92 8.53
C LYS A 425 -23.36 -21.95 7.03
N ILE A 426 -24.00 -21.01 6.34
CA ILE A 426 -23.76 -20.80 4.91
C ILE A 426 -22.32 -20.32 4.71
N HIS A 427 -21.57 -21.07 3.90
CA HIS A 427 -20.14 -20.86 3.63
C HIS A 427 -19.89 -20.94 2.14
N ILE A 428 -19.41 -19.82 1.57
CA ILE A 428 -19.21 -19.67 0.12
C ILE A 428 -17.73 -19.46 -0.16
N PRO A 429 -17.02 -20.49 -0.63
CA PRO A 429 -15.65 -20.32 -1.10
C PRO A 429 -15.66 -19.70 -2.50
N PHE A 430 -14.71 -18.80 -2.75
CA PHE A 430 -14.54 -18.15 -4.05
C PHE A 430 -13.07 -17.88 -4.36
N VAL A 431 -12.79 -17.68 -5.65
CA VAL A 431 -11.48 -17.30 -6.15
C VAL A 431 -11.61 -15.99 -6.93
N SER A 432 -10.78 -15.03 -6.59
CA SER A 432 -10.58 -13.81 -7.35
C SER A 432 -9.23 -13.85 -8.05
N SER A 433 -9.18 -13.58 -9.35
CA SER A 433 -7.96 -13.70 -10.15
C SER A 433 -7.91 -12.73 -11.32
N GLY A 434 -6.70 -12.55 -11.89
CA GLY A 434 -6.43 -11.73 -13.05
C GLY A 434 -6.03 -10.31 -12.70
N ASP A 435 -6.34 -9.35 -13.56
CA ASP A 435 -6.04 -7.93 -13.36
C ASP A 435 -6.82 -7.38 -12.15
N PHE A 436 -6.11 -6.78 -11.18
CA PHE A 436 -6.70 -6.21 -9.97
C PHE A 436 -7.74 -5.12 -10.25
N ASN A 437 -7.59 -4.37 -11.33
CA ASN A 437 -8.57 -3.34 -11.74
C ASN A 437 -9.82 -3.96 -12.37
N ARG A 438 -9.74 -5.23 -12.83
CA ARG A 438 -10.83 -5.99 -13.45
C ARG A 438 -10.83 -7.43 -12.95
N PRO A 439 -11.06 -7.64 -11.64
CA PRO A 439 -10.98 -8.97 -11.04
C PRO A 439 -12.06 -9.89 -11.63
N LYS A 440 -11.67 -11.13 -11.88
CA LYS A 440 -12.59 -12.22 -12.22
C LYS A 440 -12.87 -13.01 -10.95
N VAL A 441 -14.03 -12.79 -10.35
CA VAL A 441 -14.48 -13.51 -9.17
C VAL A 441 -15.34 -14.68 -9.58
N ARG A 442 -15.03 -15.88 -9.07
CA ARG A 442 -15.76 -17.13 -9.35
C ARG A 442 -16.01 -17.84 -8.03
N PRO A 443 -17.27 -18.21 -7.74
CA PRO A 443 -17.53 -19.13 -6.65
C PRO A 443 -16.88 -20.48 -6.96
N SER A 444 -16.35 -21.14 -5.95
CA SER A 444 -15.75 -22.48 -6.11
C SER A 444 -16.82 -23.59 -6.14
N VAL A 445 -18.06 -23.24 -5.81
CA VAL A 445 -19.22 -24.14 -5.88
C VAL A 445 -20.19 -23.64 -6.94
N VAL A 446 -20.52 -24.51 -7.87
CA VAL A 446 -21.46 -24.19 -8.97
C VAL A 446 -22.90 -24.42 -8.48
N LEU A 447 -23.45 -23.41 -7.83
CA LEU A 447 -24.82 -23.47 -7.25
C LEU A 447 -25.89 -23.65 -8.33
N LYS A 448 -25.69 -23.07 -9.51
CA LYS A 448 -26.65 -23.13 -10.63
C LYS A 448 -26.90 -24.56 -11.12
N ASP A 449 -25.84 -25.32 -11.34
CA ASP A 449 -25.95 -26.69 -11.88
C ASP A 449 -26.66 -27.62 -10.89
N MET A 450 -26.48 -27.38 -9.59
CA MET A 450 -27.15 -28.15 -8.53
C MET A 450 -28.64 -27.80 -8.40
N ALA A 451 -28.97 -26.52 -8.46
CA ALA A 451 -30.36 -26.06 -8.44
C ALA A 451 -31.12 -26.55 -9.69
N ASP A 452 -30.48 -26.50 -10.87
CA ASP A 452 -31.08 -26.98 -12.10
C ASP A 452 -31.19 -28.51 -12.13
N ALA A 453 -30.22 -29.26 -11.59
CA ALA A 453 -30.27 -30.70 -11.48
C ALA A 453 -31.39 -31.20 -10.54
N VAL A 454 -31.54 -30.54 -9.38
CA VAL A 454 -32.64 -30.85 -8.45
C VAL A 454 -34.00 -30.49 -9.06
N LYS A 455 -34.10 -29.34 -9.73
CA LYS A 455 -35.35 -28.92 -10.39
C LYS A 455 -35.76 -29.85 -11.53
N GLU A 456 -34.80 -30.35 -12.32
CA GLU A 456 -35.03 -31.35 -13.35
C GLU A 456 -35.35 -32.74 -12.78
N GLY A 457 -34.62 -33.15 -11.75
CA GLY A 457 -34.84 -34.40 -11.06
C GLY A 457 -36.26 -34.48 -10.42
N LEU A 458 -36.64 -33.41 -9.72
CA LEU A 458 -37.99 -33.27 -9.13
C LEU A 458 -39.11 -33.28 -10.17
N LYS A 459 -38.85 -32.77 -11.38
CA LYS A 459 -39.83 -32.79 -12.49
C LYS A 459 -39.97 -34.19 -13.13
N LYS A 460 -38.89 -34.97 -13.18
CA LYS A 460 -38.85 -36.26 -13.87
C LYS A 460 -39.32 -37.42 -12.99
N ASP A 461 -38.90 -37.48 -11.73
CA ASP A 461 -39.31 -38.52 -10.79
C ASP A 461 -39.18 -38.03 -9.33
N PRO A 462 -40.25 -37.47 -8.77
CA PRO A 462 -40.23 -37.00 -7.37
C PRO A 462 -40.01 -38.12 -6.36
N LEU A 463 -40.40 -39.34 -6.67
CA LEU A 463 -40.32 -40.49 -5.76
C LEU A 463 -38.89 -41.09 -5.72
N SER A 464 -38.13 -41.04 -6.81
CA SER A 464 -36.75 -41.56 -6.83
C SER A 464 -35.78 -40.70 -5.98
N ILE A 465 -36.01 -39.40 -5.92
CA ILE A 465 -35.25 -38.48 -5.08
C ILE A 465 -35.55 -38.72 -3.60
N LEU A 466 -36.83 -38.93 -3.25
CA LEU A 466 -37.23 -39.34 -1.88
C LEU A 466 -36.58 -40.63 -1.46
N LYS A 467 -36.51 -41.64 -2.34
CA LYS A 467 -35.87 -42.92 -2.07
C LYS A 467 -34.35 -42.78 -1.87
N GLY A 468 -33.67 -41.94 -2.65
CA GLY A 468 -32.25 -41.65 -2.52
C GLY A 468 -31.88 -40.87 -1.24
N ILE A 469 -32.84 -40.13 -0.67
CA ILE A 469 -32.69 -39.41 0.63
C ILE A 469 -32.92 -40.39 1.80
N LEU A 470 -33.82 -41.35 1.67
CA LEU A 470 -34.15 -42.35 2.71
C LEU A 470 -33.15 -43.48 2.78
N ASP A 471 -32.37 -43.76 1.71
CA ASP A 471 -31.36 -44.80 1.63
C ASP A 471 -29.95 -44.36 2.09
N ARG A 472 -29.80 -43.11 2.56
CA ARG A 472 -28.58 -42.57 3.21
C ARG A 472 -28.78 -42.35 4.69
#